data_1562063d6c607ffe78d19be7c6d0d27d
#
_entry.id   1562063d6c607ffe78d19be7c6d0d27d
#
_cell.length_a   1.000
_cell.length_b   1.000
_cell.length_c   1.000
_cell.angle_alpha   90.00
_cell.angle_beta   90.00
_cell.angle_gamma   90.00
#
_symmetry.space_group_name_H-M   'P 1'
#
loop_
_entity.id
_entity.type
_entity.pdbx_description
1 polymer ?
#
loop_
_entity_poly.entity_id
_entity_poly.type
_entity_poly.pdbx_seq_one_letter_code
_entity_poly.pdbx_strand_id
1 'polypeptide(L)'
;RQTRYGSLFKELESVKTDDGYIFKKRGKPYEHMTSESVLTMIKRMGYTDKMVTHGFRSLFSTHANESKLFRGEVIDYQIAHVNKTTKADKTSKIYNRAEYWDERVELMTWYANEVENWIGTNS
;
A
#
# COMPACT_ATOMS: atom_id res chain seq x y z
N ARG A 1 21.36 5.94 -1.14
CA ARG A 1 20.53 5.24 -2.17
C ARG A 1 19.16 5.89 -2.16
N GLN A 2 18.84 6.58 -3.25
CA GLN A 2 17.49 7.10 -3.47
C GLN A 2 16.59 5.89 -3.74
N THR A 3 15.69 5.60 -2.83
CA THR A 3 14.76 4.48 -2.99
C THR A 3 13.81 4.77 -4.15
N ARG A 4 13.41 3.75 -4.92
CA ARG A 4 12.46 3.87 -6.03
C ARG A 4 11.15 4.56 -5.62
N TYR A 5 10.75 4.43 -4.37
CA TYR A 5 9.62 5.17 -3.79
C TYR A 5 9.86 6.69 -3.79
N GLY A 6 11.08 7.15 -3.51
CA GLY A 6 11.40 8.57 -3.55
C GLY A 6 11.28 9.18 -4.95
N SER A 7 11.58 8.42 -6.02
CA SER A 7 11.38 8.87 -7.40
C SER A 7 9.88 8.88 -7.77
N LEU A 8 9.11 7.86 -7.37
CA LEU A 8 7.68 7.79 -7.61
C LEU A 8 6.93 8.94 -6.91
N PHE A 9 7.28 9.25 -5.65
CA PHE A 9 6.68 10.37 -4.94
C PHE A 9 7.01 11.72 -5.62
N LYS A 10 8.21 11.91 -6.14
CA LYS A 10 8.57 13.11 -6.91
C LYS A 10 7.78 13.22 -8.21
N GLU A 11 7.57 12.11 -8.91
CA GLU A 11 6.69 12.08 -10.09
C GLU A 11 5.25 12.44 -9.72
N LEU A 12 4.72 11.87 -8.64
CA LEU A 12 3.38 12.19 -8.15
C LEU A 12 3.26 13.66 -7.72
N GLU A 13 4.31 14.22 -7.13
CA GLU A 13 4.35 15.62 -6.74
C GLU A 13 4.31 16.56 -7.96
N SER A 14 4.92 16.16 -9.09
CA SER A 14 4.90 16.92 -10.34
C SER A 14 3.51 16.99 -11.00
N VAL A 15 2.63 16.02 -10.73
CA VAL A 15 1.25 15.98 -11.24
C VAL A 15 0.23 16.49 -10.23
N LYS A 16 0.67 16.80 -9.01
CA LYS A 16 -0.16 17.40 -7.98
C LYS A 16 -0.59 18.81 -8.42
N THR A 17 -1.81 19.15 -8.18
CA THR A 17 -2.35 20.49 -8.45
C THR A 17 -2.67 21.21 -7.14
N ASP A 18 -2.89 22.52 -7.24
CA ASP A 18 -3.10 23.42 -6.09
C ASP A 18 -4.29 23.05 -5.20
N ASP A 19 -5.24 22.25 -5.70
CA ASP A 19 -6.38 21.74 -4.95
C ASP A 19 -6.06 20.53 -4.05
N GLY A 20 -4.82 20.06 -4.05
CA GLY A 20 -4.33 19.00 -3.16
C GLY A 20 -4.61 17.57 -3.59
N TYR A 21 -5.32 17.32 -4.69
CA TYR A 21 -5.54 15.97 -5.20
C TYR A 21 -4.45 15.54 -6.19
N ILE A 22 -3.82 14.39 -5.92
CA ILE A 22 -2.86 13.75 -6.83
C ILE A 22 -3.61 13.04 -7.97
N PHE A 23 -4.68 12.32 -7.62
CA PHE A 23 -5.47 11.55 -8.57
C PHE A 23 -6.83 12.20 -8.78
N LYS A 24 -6.99 12.85 -9.93
CA LYS A 24 -8.22 13.55 -10.31
C LYS A 24 -9.13 12.67 -11.14
N LYS A 25 -10.40 12.95 -11.06
CA LYS A 25 -11.41 12.37 -11.94
C LYS A 25 -11.29 12.96 -13.35
N ARG A 26 -11.26 12.08 -14.36
CA ARG A 26 -11.18 12.49 -15.76
C ARG A 26 -12.33 13.41 -16.14
N GLY A 27 -12.01 14.59 -16.68
CA GLY A 27 -13.01 15.59 -17.09
C GLY A 27 -13.62 16.41 -15.95
N LYS A 28 -13.17 16.21 -14.72
CA LYS A 28 -13.64 16.94 -13.53
C LYS A 28 -12.45 17.34 -12.65
N PRO A 29 -11.82 18.48 -12.92
CA PRO A 29 -10.54 18.83 -12.28
C PRO A 29 -10.63 19.05 -10.78
N TYR A 30 -11.82 19.32 -10.25
CA TYR A 30 -12.06 19.56 -8.81
C TYR A 30 -12.58 18.33 -8.05
N GLU A 31 -12.73 17.18 -8.72
CA GLU A 31 -13.14 15.93 -8.08
C GLU A 31 -11.98 14.93 -8.09
N HIS A 32 -11.79 14.25 -6.96
CA HIS A 32 -10.80 13.15 -6.87
C HIS A 32 -11.30 11.87 -7.54
N MET A 33 -10.37 11.02 -7.92
CA MET A 33 -10.66 9.67 -8.40
C MET A 33 -11.24 8.82 -7.26
N THR A 34 -12.28 8.04 -7.55
CA THR A 34 -12.93 7.16 -6.59
C THR A 34 -12.28 5.76 -6.58
N SER A 35 -12.54 4.97 -5.55
CA SER A 35 -12.10 3.56 -5.46
C SER A 35 -12.63 2.71 -6.63
N GLU A 36 -13.84 3.01 -7.11
CA GLU A 36 -14.43 2.36 -8.28
C GLU A 36 -13.64 2.61 -9.56
N SER A 37 -12.95 3.75 -9.65
CA SER A 37 -12.10 4.07 -10.81
C SER A 37 -10.93 3.08 -10.93
N VAL A 38 -10.31 2.70 -9.81
CA VAL A 38 -9.24 1.70 -9.77
C VAL A 38 -9.78 0.32 -10.17
N LEU A 39 -10.92 -0.07 -9.64
CA LEU A 39 -11.56 -1.35 -9.98
C LEU A 39 -11.94 -1.39 -11.47
N THR A 40 -12.44 -0.30 -12.02
CA THR A 40 -12.76 -0.18 -13.45
C THR A 40 -11.51 -0.33 -14.31
N MET A 41 -10.39 0.25 -13.89
CA MET A 41 -9.10 0.10 -14.57
C MET A 41 -8.65 -1.37 -14.58
N ILE A 42 -8.69 -2.05 -13.44
CA ILE A 42 -8.35 -3.48 -13.31
C ILE A 42 -9.21 -4.32 -14.26
N LYS A 43 -10.52 -4.06 -14.34
CA LYS A 43 -11.44 -4.75 -15.24
C LYS A 43 -11.09 -4.51 -16.71
N ARG A 44 -10.77 -3.24 -17.10
CA ARG A 44 -10.36 -2.91 -18.48
C ARG A 44 -9.05 -3.57 -18.88
N MET A 45 -8.17 -3.85 -17.94
CA MET A 45 -6.93 -4.60 -18.15
C MET A 45 -7.15 -6.11 -18.32
N GLY A 46 -8.41 -6.60 -18.27
CA GLY A 46 -8.75 -8.02 -18.45
C GLY A 46 -8.69 -8.86 -17.18
N TYR A 47 -8.62 -8.23 -16.01
CA TYR A 47 -8.58 -8.91 -14.71
C TYR A 47 -9.94 -8.95 -14.01
N THR A 48 -11.04 -8.88 -14.79
CA THR A 48 -12.39 -9.07 -14.26
C THR A 48 -12.45 -10.41 -13.55
N ASP A 49 -13.01 -10.45 -12.35
CA ASP A 49 -13.17 -11.64 -11.50
C ASP A 49 -11.85 -12.31 -11.04
N LYS A 50 -10.70 -11.79 -11.46
CA LYS A 50 -9.38 -12.26 -11.02
C LYS A 50 -8.77 -11.41 -9.92
N MET A 51 -9.02 -10.11 -9.95
CA MET A 51 -8.47 -9.16 -8.99
C MET A 51 -9.47 -8.07 -8.65
N VAL A 52 -9.51 -7.71 -7.38
CA VAL A 52 -10.23 -6.55 -6.85
C VAL A 52 -9.25 -5.62 -6.14
N THR A 53 -9.61 -4.37 -5.97
CA THR A 53 -8.75 -3.37 -5.32
C THR A 53 -8.25 -3.84 -3.93
N HIS A 54 -9.11 -4.46 -3.14
CA HIS A 54 -8.74 -5.02 -1.84
C HIS A 54 -7.81 -6.23 -1.94
N GLY A 55 -7.77 -6.92 -3.07
CA GLY A 55 -6.92 -8.07 -3.32
C GLY A 55 -5.43 -7.75 -3.20
N PHE A 56 -5.00 -6.55 -3.56
CA PHE A 56 -3.60 -6.11 -3.38
C PHE A 56 -3.18 -6.11 -1.90
N ARG A 57 -4.09 -5.70 -1.02
CA ARG A 57 -3.85 -5.73 0.42
C ARG A 57 -3.74 -7.17 0.94
N SER A 58 -4.62 -8.05 0.47
CA SER A 58 -4.60 -9.47 0.84
C SER A 58 -3.33 -10.15 0.31
N LEU A 59 -2.93 -9.85 -0.92
CA LEU A 59 -1.69 -10.36 -1.52
C LEU A 59 -0.47 -9.98 -0.67
N PHE A 60 -0.35 -8.70 -0.33
CA PHE A 60 0.73 -8.23 0.54
C PHE A 60 0.75 -8.98 1.88
N SER A 61 -0.39 -9.00 2.58
CA SER A 61 -0.50 -9.61 3.90
C SER A 61 -0.18 -11.10 3.87
N THR A 62 -0.73 -11.83 2.89
CA THR A 62 -0.49 -13.28 2.75
C THR A 62 0.99 -13.53 2.47
N HIS A 63 1.57 -12.86 1.47
CA HIS A 63 2.96 -13.08 1.09
C HIS A 63 3.94 -12.72 2.22
N ALA A 64 3.70 -11.62 2.93
CA ALA A 64 4.51 -11.22 4.06
C ALA A 64 4.43 -12.21 5.22
N ASN A 65 3.25 -12.75 5.53
CA ASN A 65 3.10 -13.78 6.57
C ASN A 65 3.73 -15.11 6.16
N GLU A 66 3.60 -15.55 4.91
CA GLU A 66 4.17 -16.78 4.39
C GLU A 66 5.70 -16.73 4.36
N SER A 67 6.29 -15.57 4.14
CA SER A 67 7.76 -15.41 4.19
C SER A 67 8.38 -15.77 5.53
N LYS A 68 7.63 -15.62 6.63
CA LYS A 68 8.08 -15.79 8.01
C LYS A 68 9.28 -14.90 8.42
N LEU A 69 9.56 -13.86 7.63
CA LEU A 69 10.65 -12.93 7.89
C LEU A 69 10.25 -11.83 8.87
N PHE A 70 8.95 -11.52 8.96
CA PHE A 70 8.42 -10.40 9.72
C PHE A 70 7.38 -10.85 10.74
N ARG A 71 7.30 -10.15 11.85
CA ARG A 71 6.30 -10.41 12.88
C ARG A 71 4.90 -10.03 12.35
N GLY A 72 3.90 -10.86 12.64
CA GLY A 72 2.52 -10.60 12.23
C GLY A 72 2.00 -9.24 12.69
N GLU A 73 2.41 -8.79 13.88
CA GLU A 73 2.06 -7.47 14.42
C GLU A 73 2.54 -6.30 13.54
N VAL A 74 3.75 -6.42 12.99
CA VAL A 74 4.34 -5.41 12.08
C VAL A 74 3.56 -5.37 10.76
N ILE A 75 3.20 -6.54 10.24
CA ILE A 75 2.40 -6.69 9.01
C ILE A 75 1.02 -6.08 9.22
N ASP A 76 0.34 -6.44 10.31
CA ASP A 76 -0.98 -5.91 10.67
C ASP A 76 -0.94 -4.38 10.85
N TYR A 77 0.11 -3.90 11.50
CA TYR A 77 0.29 -2.47 11.71
C TYR A 77 0.50 -1.73 10.38
N GLN A 78 1.30 -2.31 9.47
CA GLN A 78 1.56 -1.71 8.15
C GLN A 78 0.29 -1.57 7.31
N ILE A 79 -0.61 -2.54 7.39
CA ILE A 79 -1.89 -2.48 6.67
C ILE A 79 -3.02 -1.83 7.50
N ALA A 80 -2.72 -1.21 8.64
CA ALA A 80 -3.69 -0.64 9.55
C ALA A 80 -4.81 -1.63 9.94
N HIS A 81 -4.46 -2.90 10.10
CA HIS A 81 -5.37 -3.94 10.57
C HIS A 81 -5.41 -3.91 12.10
N VAL A 82 -6.44 -3.29 12.65
CA VAL A 82 -6.62 -3.21 14.11
C VAL A 82 -7.19 -4.53 14.58
N ASN A 83 -6.36 -5.37 15.19
CA ASN A 83 -6.85 -6.54 15.92
C ASN A 83 -7.70 -6.08 17.11
N LYS A 84 -9.02 -6.32 17.05
CA LYS A 84 -9.98 -5.98 18.11
C LYS A 84 -9.76 -6.76 19.40
N THR A 85 -8.84 -7.69 19.44
CA THR A 85 -8.59 -8.61 20.56
C THR A 85 -7.67 -8.07 21.64
N THR A 86 -6.94 -7.02 21.42
CA THR A 86 -6.21 -6.36 22.49
C THR A 86 -7.04 -5.21 23.05
N LYS A 87 -7.75 -5.47 24.14
CA LYS A 87 -8.26 -4.46 25.09
C LYS A 87 -7.10 -3.73 25.81
N ALA A 88 -5.98 -3.54 25.13
CA ALA A 88 -4.90 -2.75 25.66
C ALA A 88 -5.29 -1.26 25.55
N ASP A 89 -5.17 -0.59 26.67
CA ASP A 89 -5.47 0.79 26.96
C ASP A 89 -5.44 1.76 25.77
N LYS A 90 -6.48 2.57 25.66
CA LYS A 90 -6.55 3.68 24.69
C LYS A 90 -5.31 4.60 24.75
N THR A 91 -4.64 4.64 25.90
CA THR A 91 -3.42 5.42 26.13
C THR A 91 -2.21 4.81 25.44
N SER A 92 -2.10 3.49 25.36
CA SER A 92 -1.02 2.77 24.65
C SER A 92 -1.07 3.01 23.13
N LYS A 93 -2.27 3.21 22.54
CA LYS A 93 -2.43 3.43 21.10
C LYS A 93 -1.83 4.75 20.58
N ILE A 94 -1.69 5.74 21.44
CA ILE A 94 -1.15 7.06 21.05
C ILE A 94 0.38 7.03 21.00
N TYR A 95 1.03 6.24 21.85
CA TYR A 95 2.49 6.11 21.90
C TYR A 95 3.08 5.14 20.85
N ASN A 96 2.28 4.20 20.35
CA ASN A 96 2.75 3.14 19.44
C ASN A 96 2.84 3.55 17.96
N ARG A 97 2.62 4.81 17.57
CA ARG A 97 2.77 5.23 16.17
C ARG A 97 4.21 5.23 15.68
N ALA A 98 5.18 5.33 16.59
CA ALA A 98 6.60 5.21 16.28
C ALA A 98 7.12 3.78 16.41
N GLU A 99 6.36 2.88 17.06
CA GLU A 99 6.75 1.48 17.20
C GLU A 99 6.73 0.79 15.83
N TYR A 100 7.74 -0.02 15.62
CA TYR A 100 7.98 -0.81 14.42
C TYR A 100 8.36 0.00 13.17
N TRP A 101 8.77 1.28 13.28
CA TRP A 101 9.08 2.06 12.09
C TRP A 101 10.18 1.42 11.25
N ASP A 102 11.28 1.03 11.87
CA ASP A 102 12.42 0.42 11.18
C ASP A 102 12.03 -0.93 10.57
N GLU A 103 11.34 -1.79 11.32
CA GLU A 103 10.83 -3.07 10.81
C GLU A 103 9.82 -2.89 9.67
N ARG A 104 9.00 -1.84 9.70
CA ARG A 104 8.07 -1.51 8.61
C ARG A 104 8.81 -1.04 7.37
N VAL A 105 9.88 -0.28 7.53
CA VAL A 105 10.75 0.13 6.41
C VAL A 105 11.41 -1.10 5.78
N GLU A 106 11.92 -2.02 6.60
CA GLU A 106 12.49 -3.28 6.13
C GLU A 106 11.44 -4.14 5.39
N LEU A 107 10.26 -4.32 5.98
CA LEU A 107 9.14 -5.04 5.37
C LEU A 107 8.76 -4.47 4.00
N MET A 108 8.61 -3.15 3.90
CA MET A 108 8.23 -2.51 2.64
C MET A 108 9.36 -2.55 1.60
N THR A 109 10.60 -2.47 2.02
CA THR A 109 11.77 -2.62 1.14
C THR A 109 11.87 -4.04 0.59
N TRP A 110 11.70 -5.04 1.45
CA TRP A 110 11.63 -6.43 1.05
C TRP A 110 10.49 -6.68 0.05
N TYR A 111 9.28 -6.23 0.37
CA TYR A 111 8.13 -6.43 -0.51
C TYR A 111 8.29 -5.76 -1.87
N ALA A 112 8.91 -4.59 -1.92
CA ALA A 112 9.22 -3.93 -3.17
C ALA A 112 10.16 -4.76 -4.05
N ASN A 113 11.19 -5.36 -3.45
CA ASN A 113 12.11 -6.24 -4.18
C ASN A 113 11.40 -7.50 -4.69
N GLU A 114 10.50 -8.08 -3.89
CA GLU A 114 9.67 -9.22 -4.34
C GLU A 114 8.82 -8.86 -5.55
N VAL A 115 8.13 -7.72 -5.52
CA VAL A 115 7.33 -7.24 -6.65
C VAL A 115 8.21 -7.01 -7.89
N GLU A 116 9.40 -6.43 -7.74
CA GLU A 116 10.35 -6.26 -8.84
C GLU A 116 10.80 -7.59 -9.44
N ASN A 117 11.08 -8.58 -8.61
CA ASN A 117 11.43 -9.92 -9.05
C ASN A 117 10.28 -10.56 -9.86
N TRP A 118 9.04 -10.42 -9.41
CA TRP A 118 7.88 -10.95 -10.13
C TRP A 118 7.68 -10.29 -11.51
N ILE A 119 7.93 -8.99 -11.61
CA ILE A 119 7.83 -8.25 -12.87
C ILE A 119 9.02 -8.61 -13.78
N GLY A 120 10.23 -8.69 -13.25
CA GLY A 120 11.45 -8.96 -14.02
C GLY A 120 11.55 -10.38 -14.57
N THR A 121 10.92 -11.37 -13.94
CA THR A 121 10.93 -12.77 -14.40
C THR A 121 9.99 -13.03 -15.58
N ASN A 122 9.13 -12.07 -15.95
CA ASN A 122 8.19 -12.17 -17.09
C ASN A 122 8.60 -11.29 -18.30
N SER A 123 9.83 -10.82 -18.34
CA SER A 123 10.36 -9.97 -19.44
C SER A 123 11.20 -10.77 -20.40
#